data_44b1c0041e3a7e39bfc54f0d5e79b2e0
#
_entry.id   44b1c0041e3a7e39bfc54f0d5e79b2e0
#
_cell.length_a   1.000
_cell.length_b   1.000
_cell.length_c   1.000
_cell.angle_alpha   90.00
_cell.angle_beta   90.00
_cell.angle_gamma   90.00
#
_symmetry.space_group_name_H-M   'P 1'
#
loop_
_entity.id
_entity.type
_entity.pdbx_description
1 polymer ?
#
loop_
_entity_poly.entity_id
_entity_poly.type
_entity_poly.pdbx_seq_one_letter_code
_entity_poly.pdbx_strand_id
1 'polypeptide(L)'
;MNSPGQLLTTFEQLNQAHFDGFLDPPVLRWNSRLRSSAGRFVPGSRRFVLEAPPAIEIAAYLLEEKDAHALIEDTLGHEMIHYWLWLRRRPYGHTPEFWNKMDQMGVSRYNTVPRSRPYRHVYRCVSCGKEFPARKKLGPMACAYCCKQYAGGKFDARFKLVLLK
;
A
#
# COMPACT_ATOMS: atom_id res chain seq x y z
N MET A 1 2.32 -22.82 4.10
CA MET A 1 3.80 -22.80 4.16
C MET A 1 4.29 -21.57 3.41
N ASN A 2 4.73 -20.55 4.16
CA ASN A 2 5.09 -19.23 3.62
C ASN A 2 6.58 -19.20 3.32
N SER A 3 7.03 -19.96 2.32
CA SER A 3 8.46 -20.03 1.99
C SER A 3 8.90 -18.82 1.16
N PRO A 4 10.08 -18.23 1.43
CA PRO A 4 10.73 -17.29 0.52
C PRO A 4 10.84 -17.82 -0.91
N GLY A 5 10.92 -19.14 -1.08
CA GLY A 5 10.93 -19.81 -2.38
C GLY A 5 9.69 -19.53 -3.23
N GLN A 6 8.52 -19.33 -2.63
CA GLN A 6 7.30 -19.02 -3.39
C GLN A 6 7.40 -17.68 -4.12
N LEU A 7 7.93 -16.63 -3.46
CA LEU A 7 8.12 -15.32 -4.10
C LEU A 7 9.14 -15.39 -5.24
N LEU A 8 10.20 -16.19 -5.06
CA LEU A 8 11.22 -16.35 -6.10
C LEU A 8 10.65 -17.06 -7.34
N THR A 9 9.91 -18.14 -7.16
CA THR A 9 9.27 -18.84 -8.29
C THR A 9 8.31 -17.94 -9.05
N THR A 10 7.47 -17.18 -8.34
CA THR A 10 6.55 -16.21 -8.98
C THR A 10 7.32 -15.11 -9.69
N PHE A 11 8.40 -14.60 -9.08
CA PHE A 11 9.27 -13.60 -9.71
C PHE A 11 9.87 -14.12 -11.01
N GLU A 12 10.43 -15.33 -11.03
CA GLU A 12 11.03 -15.95 -12.21
C GLU A 12 10.01 -16.14 -13.34
N GLN A 13 8.80 -16.57 -13.01
CA GLN A 13 7.70 -16.71 -13.99
C GLN A 13 7.33 -15.37 -14.61
N LEU A 14 7.11 -14.34 -13.79
CA LEU A 14 6.80 -12.98 -14.27
C LEU A 14 7.97 -12.36 -15.04
N ASN A 15 9.20 -12.62 -14.60
CA ASN A 15 10.40 -12.14 -15.28
C ASN A 15 10.51 -12.73 -16.69
N GLN A 16 10.33 -14.02 -16.81
CA GLN A 16 10.35 -14.70 -18.12
C GLN A 16 9.20 -14.22 -19.03
N ALA A 17 7.99 -14.08 -18.48
CA ALA A 17 6.80 -13.72 -19.25
C ALA A 17 6.80 -12.26 -19.74
N HIS A 18 7.35 -11.33 -18.95
CA HIS A 18 7.16 -9.90 -19.16
C HIS A 18 8.43 -9.06 -19.26
N PHE A 19 9.58 -9.63 -18.91
CA PHE A 19 10.87 -8.92 -18.91
C PHE A 19 11.97 -9.70 -19.63
N ASP A 20 11.60 -10.72 -20.42
CA ASP A 20 12.53 -11.56 -21.22
C ASP A 20 13.67 -12.17 -20.38
N GLY A 21 13.42 -12.44 -19.10
CA GLY A 21 14.41 -12.94 -18.16
C GLY A 21 15.50 -11.92 -17.77
N PHE A 22 15.31 -10.64 -18.11
CA PHE A 22 16.34 -9.60 -17.93
C PHE A 22 16.63 -9.26 -16.45
N LEU A 23 15.69 -9.51 -15.54
CA LEU A 23 15.81 -9.06 -14.15
C LEU A 23 16.56 -10.10 -13.31
N ASP A 24 17.69 -9.71 -12.72
CA ASP A 24 18.26 -10.47 -11.63
C ASP A 24 17.38 -10.35 -10.39
N PRO A 25 17.11 -11.46 -9.65
CA PRO A 25 16.26 -11.39 -8.48
C PRO A 25 16.80 -10.44 -7.41
N PRO A 26 16.04 -9.40 -7.00
CA PRO A 26 16.39 -8.59 -5.84
C PRO A 26 16.14 -9.38 -4.55
N VAL A 27 16.42 -8.80 -3.40
CA VAL A 27 15.99 -9.43 -2.13
C VAL A 27 14.47 -9.48 -2.08
N LEU A 28 13.91 -10.68 -2.12
CA LEU A 28 12.45 -10.94 -2.03
C LEU A 28 12.10 -11.34 -0.59
N ARG A 29 11.17 -10.63 0.03
CA ARG A 29 10.78 -10.96 1.41
C ARG A 29 9.34 -10.61 1.75
N TRP A 30 8.77 -11.38 2.65
CA TRP A 30 7.51 -11.07 3.30
C TRP A 30 7.70 -9.99 4.36
N ASN A 31 6.79 -9.04 4.43
CA ASN A 31 6.84 -7.97 5.43
C ASN A 31 5.52 -7.87 6.21
N SER A 32 5.52 -8.34 7.45
CA SER A 32 4.37 -8.28 8.36
C SER A 32 4.06 -6.86 8.88
N ARG A 33 4.99 -5.91 8.68
CA ARG A 33 4.78 -4.51 9.07
C ARG A 33 4.03 -3.70 8.00
N LEU A 34 3.99 -4.19 6.76
CA LEU A 34 3.19 -3.58 5.70
C LEU A 34 1.72 -3.80 6.01
N ARG A 35 1.02 -2.74 6.40
CA ARG A 35 -0.40 -2.77 6.75
C ARG A 35 -1.25 -1.87 5.87
N SER A 36 -0.63 -1.01 5.08
CA SER A 36 -1.29 -0.04 4.20
C SER A 36 -0.93 -0.16 2.72
N SER A 37 0.06 -0.93 2.35
CA SER A 37 0.42 -1.29 0.98
C SER A 37 0.52 -2.81 0.85
N ALA A 38 0.20 -3.35 -0.31
CA ALA A 38 0.34 -4.77 -0.58
C ALA A 38 1.81 -5.15 -0.79
N GLY A 39 2.57 -4.25 -1.39
CA GLY A 39 3.99 -4.39 -1.62
C GLY A 39 4.71 -3.06 -1.56
N ARG A 40 6.02 -3.11 -1.69
CA ARG A 40 6.88 -1.96 -2.01
C ARG A 40 8.21 -2.40 -2.60
N PHE A 41 8.68 -1.65 -3.56
CA PHE A 41 10.07 -1.70 -4.00
C PHE A 41 10.93 -0.81 -3.10
N VAL A 42 12.07 -1.33 -2.67
CA VAL A 42 13.11 -0.61 -1.90
C VAL A 42 14.35 -0.53 -2.78
N PRO A 43 14.71 0.66 -3.30
CA PRO A 43 15.90 0.80 -4.13
C PRO A 43 17.16 0.48 -3.33
N GLY A 44 18.11 -0.15 -3.98
CA GLY A 44 19.43 -0.34 -3.41
C GLY A 44 20.17 1.00 -3.19
N SER A 45 21.04 1.05 -2.22
CA SER A 45 21.90 2.20 -1.96
C SER A 45 23.37 1.82 -2.05
N ARG A 46 24.15 2.65 -2.75
CA ARG A 46 25.60 2.61 -2.74
C ARG A 46 26.11 3.83 -1.96
N ARG A 47 25.99 3.80 -0.66
CA ARG A 47 26.68 4.79 0.18
C ARG A 47 27.98 4.18 0.70
N PHE A 48 29.04 4.98 0.78
CA PHE A 48 30.42 4.64 1.08
C PHE A 48 30.68 3.64 2.23
N VAL A 49 29.70 3.36 3.07
CA VAL A 49 29.85 2.51 4.26
C VAL A 49 28.88 1.33 4.31
N LEU A 50 27.75 1.39 3.60
CA LEU A 50 26.73 0.32 3.62
C LEU A 50 26.11 0.17 2.23
N GLU A 51 26.47 -0.90 1.53
CA GLU A 51 25.77 -1.34 0.34
C GLU A 51 24.50 -2.11 0.76
N ALA A 52 23.34 -1.57 0.42
CA ALA A 52 22.09 -2.27 0.57
C ALA A 52 21.60 -2.73 -0.82
N PRO A 53 21.41 -4.03 -1.04
CA PRO A 53 20.83 -4.52 -2.30
C PRO A 53 19.39 -4.03 -2.46
N PRO A 54 18.91 -3.91 -3.72
CA PRO A 54 17.50 -3.63 -3.95
C PRO A 54 16.63 -4.74 -3.39
N ALA A 55 15.44 -4.39 -2.92
CA ALA A 55 14.51 -5.36 -2.35
C ALA A 55 13.07 -5.12 -2.81
N ILE A 56 12.31 -6.19 -2.95
CA ILE A 56 10.86 -6.16 -3.09
C ILE A 56 10.26 -6.82 -1.84
N GLU A 57 9.40 -6.08 -1.19
CA GLU A 57 8.69 -6.53 0.00
C GLU A 57 7.21 -6.70 -0.31
N ILE A 58 6.68 -7.88 0.00
CA ILE A 58 5.27 -8.21 -0.15
C ILE A 58 4.64 -8.33 1.23
N ALA A 59 3.46 -7.76 1.39
CA ALA A 59 2.77 -7.77 2.67
C ALA A 59 2.34 -9.19 3.06
N ALA A 60 2.72 -9.62 4.26
CA ALA A 60 2.41 -10.98 4.73
C ALA A 60 0.91 -11.25 4.86
N TYR A 61 0.07 -10.21 5.06
CA TYR A 61 -1.38 -10.39 5.17
C TYR A 61 -2.04 -10.91 3.88
N LEU A 62 -1.40 -10.73 2.71
CA LEU A 62 -1.93 -11.28 1.45
C LEU A 62 -2.03 -12.80 1.45
N LEU A 63 -1.24 -13.48 2.28
CA LEU A 63 -1.26 -14.93 2.42
C LEU A 63 -2.55 -15.46 3.06
N GLU A 64 -3.28 -14.60 3.77
CA GLU A 64 -4.53 -14.93 4.47
C GLU A 64 -5.77 -14.67 3.61
N GLU A 65 -5.58 -14.07 2.42
CA GLU A 65 -6.67 -13.73 1.52
C GLU A 65 -7.12 -14.93 0.68
N LYS A 66 -8.41 -14.95 0.33
CA LYS A 66 -9.01 -16.04 -0.44
C LYS A 66 -8.32 -16.27 -1.79
N ASP A 67 -7.92 -15.17 -2.46
CA ASP A 67 -7.26 -15.19 -3.76
C ASP A 67 -5.77 -14.83 -3.64
N ALA A 68 -5.13 -15.32 -2.57
CA ALA A 68 -3.76 -14.98 -2.19
C ALA A 68 -2.77 -15.08 -3.36
N HIS A 69 -2.82 -16.15 -4.17
CA HIS A 69 -1.90 -16.34 -5.29
C HIS A 69 -2.00 -15.19 -6.31
N ALA A 70 -3.19 -14.90 -6.80
CA ALA A 70 -3.41 -13.84 -7.79
C ALA A 70 -3.04 -12.45 -7.24
N LEU A 71 -3.35 -12.18 -5.96
CA LEU A 71 -3.00 -10.91 -5.31
C LEU A 71 -1.50 -10.75 -5.12
N ILE A 72 -0.78 -11.82 -4.81
CA ILE A 72 0.67 -11.82 -4.67
C ILE A 72 1.33 -11.61 -6.03
N GLU A 73 0.89 -12.33 -7.05
CA GLU A 73 1.38 -12.22 -8.42
C GLU A 73 1.19 -10.80 -8.96
N ASP A 74 -0.01 -10.25 -8.82
CA ASP A 74 -0.36 -8.89 -9.23
C ASP A 74 0.50 -7.83 -8.49
N THR A 75 0.64 -7.98 -7.16
CA THR A 75 1.46 -7.09 -6.35
C THR A 75 2.93 -7.19 -6.72
N LEU A 76 3.44 -8.40 -6.87
CA LEU A 76 4.85 -8.63 -7.23
C LEU A 76 5.15 -8.05 -8.62
N GLY A 77 4.27 -8.27 -9.59
CA GLY A 77 4.39 -7.68 -10.93
C GLY A 77 4.46 -6.15 -10.89
N HIS A 78 3.62 -5.50 -10.08
CA HIS A 78 3.65 -4.05 -9.87
C HIS A 78 5.02 -3.57 -9.31
N GLU A 79 5.54 -4.23 -8.28
CA GLU A 79 6.84 -3.87 -7.69
C GLU A 79 8.02 -4.20 -8.61
N MET A 80 7.89 -5.22 -9.46
CA MET A 80 8.88 -5.54 -10.50
C MET A 80 9.00 -4.46 -11.55
N ILE A 81 7.92 -3.76 -11.90
CA ILE A 81 7.97 -2.61 -12.82
C ILE A 81 8.78 -1.46 -12.19
N HIS A 82 8.59 -1.16 -10.91
CA HIS A 82 9.41 -0.18 -10.19
C HIS A 82 10.89 -0.56 -10.24
N TYR A 83 11.19 -1.83 -9.96
CA TYR A 83 12.55 -2.36 -10.00
C TYR A 83 13.17 -2.30 -11.40
N TRP A 84 12.44 -2.69 -12.44
CA TRP A 84 12.87 -2.64 -13.83
C TRP A 84 13.21 -1.22 -14.29
N LEU A 85 12.38 -0.23 -13.97
CA LEU A 85 12.64 1.18 -14.27
C LEU A 85 13.89 1.68 -13.52
N TRP A 86 14.03 1.31 -12.25
CA TRP A 86 15.20 1.67 -11.45
C TRP A 86 16.50 1.12 -12.01
N LEU A 87 16.55 -0.16 -12.43
CA LEU A 87 17.71 -0.76 -13.09
C LEU A 87 18.11 -0.01 -14.36
N ARG A 88 17.13 0.47 -15.10
CA ARG A 88 17.33 1.26 -16.33
C ARG A 88 17.66 2.73 -16.07
N ARG A 89 17.81 3.12 -14.82
CA ARG A 89 18.03 4.52 -14.39
C ARG A 89 16.94 5.48 -14.89
N ARG A 90 15.71 4.99 -14.98
CA ARG A 90 14.52 5.76 -15.35
C ARG A 90 13.78 6.19 -14.07
N PRO A 91 12.95 7.25 -14.14
CA PRO A 91 12.05 7.56 -13.05
C PRO A 91 11.14 6.35 -12.76
N TYR A 92 11.31 5.77 -11.58
CA TYR A 92 10.64 4.52 -11.20
C TYR A 92 9.38 4.73 -10.35
N GLY A 93 8.80 5.94 -10.34
CA GLY A 93 7.46 6.20 -9.82
C GLY A 93 6.37 5.76 -10.82
N HIS A 94 5.12 6.11 -10.54
CA HIS A 94 3.97 5.82 -11.41
C HIS A 94 3.93 6.77 -12.62
N THR A 95 4.96 6.70 -13.45
CA THR A 95 5.13 7.50 -14.69
C THR A 95 4.30 6.92 -15.85
N PRO A 96 4.17 7.63 -16.98
CA PRO A 96 3.55 7.05 -18.19
C PRO A 96 4.20 5.73 -18.62
N GLU A 97 5.54 5.62 -18.53
CA GLU A 97 6.27 4.38 -18.85
C GLU A 97 5.87 3.24 -17.91
N PHE A 98 5.69 3.54 -16.62
CA PHE A 98 5.18 2.59 -15.64
C PHE A 98 3.78 2.08 -16.00
N TRP A 99 2.86 2.99 -16.32
CA TRP A 99 1.48 2.63 -16.69
C TRP A 99 1.41 1.80 -17.96
N ASN A 100 2.19 2.16 -18.99
CA ASN A 100 2.26 1.39 -20.22
C ASN A 100 2.74 -0.05 -19.96
N LYS A 101 3.76 -0.21 -19.14
CA LYS A 101 4.27 -1.55 -18.79
C LYS A 101 3.25 -2.35 -17.99
N MET A 102 2.56 -1.70 -17.06
CA MET A 102 1.50 -2.31 -16.27
C MET A 102 0.34 -2.83 -17.13
N ASP A 103 -0.11 -2.02 -18.09
CA ASP A 103 -1.16 -2.40 -19.03
C ASP A 103 -0.72 -3.60 -19.90
N GLN A 104 0.55 -3.61 -20.36
CA GLN A 104 1.12 -4.74 -21.12
C GLN A 104 1.15 -6.04 -20.30
N MET A 105 1.41 -5.95 -19.01
CA MET A 105 1.47 -7.11 -18.11
C MET A 105 0.08 -7.56 -17.62
N GLY A 106 -0.97 -6.76 -17.81
CA GLY A 106 -2.29 -7.03 -17.25
C GLY A 106 -2.36 -6.92 -15.73
N VAL A 107 -1.39 -6.25 -15.11
CA VAL A 107 -1.33 -6.05 -13.66
C VAL A 107 -2.37 -5.01 -13.24
N SER A 108 -3.06 -5.26 -12.13
CA SER A 108 -4.12 -4.38 -11.64
C SER A 108 -3.58 -3.05 -11.10
N ARG A 109 -4.26 -1.97 -11.47
CA ARG A 109 -3.92 -0.62 -11.02
C ARG A 109 -4.15 -0.41 -9.52
N TYR A 110 -5.03 -1.17 -8.94
CA TYR A 110 -5.48 -0.99 -7.56
C TYR A 110 -5.41 -2.30 -6.79
N ASN A 111 -4.81 -2.25 -5.62
CA ASN A 111 -4.97 -3.32 -4.67
C ASN A 111 -6.43 -3.34 -4.18
N THR A 112 -7.18 -4.29 -4.66
CA THR A 112 -8.61 -4.47 -4.37
C THR A 112 -8.89 -5.14 -3.02
N VAL A 113 -7.86 -5.52 -2.26
CA VAL A 113 -8.05 -6.15 -0.96
C VAL A 113 -8.68 -5.15 0.01
N PRO A 114 -9.94 -5.36 0.43
CA PRO A 114 -10.60 -4.46 1.36
C PRO A 114 -9.89 -4.52 2.71
N ARG A 115 -9.26 -3.43 3.10
CA ARG A 115 -8.63 -3.36 4.41
C ARG A 115 -9.64 -2.96 5.45
N SER A 116 -10.26 -3.91 6.08
CA SER A 116 -10.96 -3.68 7.33
C SER A 116 -9.94 -3.51 8.46
N ARG A 117 -9.29 -2.35 8.51
CA ARG A 117 -8.60 -1.98 9.74
C ARG A 117 -9.67 -1.67 10.77
N PRO A 118 -9.71 -2.38 11.91
CA PRO A 118 -10.66 -2.06 12.94
C PRO A 118 -10.48 -0.60 13.38
N TYR A 119 -11.58 0.09 13.53
CA TYR A 119 -11.56 1.41 14.15
C TYR A 119 -11.14 1.26 15.62
N ARG A 120 -10.14 2.03 16.03
CA ARG A 120 -9.61 2.00 17.40
C ARG A 120 -10.24 3.06 18.29
N HIS A 121 -10.89 4.03 17.69
CA HIS A 121 -11.46 5.17 18.37
C HIS A 121 -12.85 5.45 17.83
N VAL A 122 -13.73 5.88 18.68
CA VAL A 122 -15.08 6.37 18.31
C VAL A 122 -15.21 7.75 18.90
N TYR A 123 -15.54 8.71 18.09
CA TYR A 123 -15.84 10.08 18.48
C TYR A 123 -17.32 10.34 18.36
N ARG A 124 -17.87 11.19 19.23
CA ARG A 124 -19.29 11.60 19.17
C ARG A 124 -19.39 13.11 19.12
N CYS A 125 -20.29 13.61 18.30
CA CYS A 125 -20.64 15.05 18.30
C CYS A 125 -21.44 15.37 19.56
N VAL A 126 -21.00 16.38 20.33
CA VAL A 126 -21.70 16.79 21.55
C VAL A 126 -23.08 17.38 21.30
N SER A 127 -23.35 17.88 20.07
CA SER A 127 -24.62 18.50 19.70
C SER A 127 -25.61 17.50 19.10
N CYS A 128 -25.25 16.78 18.04
CA CYS A 128 -26.19 15.90 17.33
C CYS A 128 -26.06 14.43 17.70
N GLY A 129 -25.10 14.06 18.56
CA GLY A 129 -24.89 12.68 19.00
C GLY A 129 -24.30 11.73 17.92
N LYS A 130 -24.11 12.18 16.69
CA LYS A 130 -23.57 11.35 15.60
C LYS A 130 -22.18 10.84 15.92
N GLU A 131 -21.95 9.56 15.67
CA GLU A 131 -20.67 8.90 15.93
C GLU A 131 -19.81 8.84 14.66
N PHE A 132 -18.49 8.97 14.89
CA PHE A 132 -17.45 8.98 13.86
C PHE A 132 -16.35 8.00 14.24
N PRO A 133 -16.31 6.81 13.64
CA PRO A 133 -15.23 5.87 13.87
C PRO A 133 -13.93 6.36 13.25
N ALA A 134 -12.82 6.23 13.97
CA ALA A 134 -11.49 6.64 13.53
C ALA A 134 -10.42 5.56 13.80
N ARG A 135 -9.45 5.45 12.90
CA ARG A 135 -8.36 4.47 13.03
C ARG A 135 -7.17 4.98 13.84
N LYS A 136 -7.06 6.29 13.99
CA LYS A 136 -6.05 6.98 14.79
C LYS A 136 -6.71 8.09 15.61
N LYS A 137 -6.03 8.54 16.66
CA LYS A 137 -6.50 9.71 17.41
C LYS A 137 -6.58 10.91 16.47
N LEU A 138 -7.72 11.59 16.52
CA LEU A 138 -7.96 12.83 15.81
C LEU A 138 -7.55 13.99 16.72
N GLY A 139 -7.00 15.04 16.12
CA GLY A 139 -6.85 16.34 16.79
C GLY A 139 -8.20 17.00 17.07
N PRO A 140 -8.21 18.28 17.51
CA PRO A 140 -9.45 19.03 17.71
C PRO A 140 -10.26 19.11 16.41
N MET A 141 -11.44 18.48 16.40
CA MET A 141 -12.35 18.45 15.26
C MET A 141 -13.78 18.75 15.68
N ALA A 142 -14.56 19.26 14.72
CA ALA A 142 -15.98 19.48 14.89
C ALA A 142 -16.78 18.67 13.87
N CYS A 143 -18.03 18.39 14.19
CA CYS A 143 -18.96 17.66 13.33
C CYS A 143 -19.23 18.44 12.03
N ALA A 144 -18.77 17.90 10.90
CA ALA A 144 -18.93 18.56 9.60
C ALA A 144 -20.40 18.79 9.24
N TYR A 145 -21.29 17.88 9.63
CA TYR A 145 -22.73 18.04 9.41
C TYR A 145 -23.30 19.26 10.16
N CYS A 146 -23.05 19.35 11.48
CA CYS A 146 -23.51 20.47 12.28
C CYS A 146 -22.85 21.80 11.86
N CYS A 147 -21.55 21.77 11.57
CA CYS A 147 -20.85 22.95 11.07
C CYS A 147 -21.42 23.43 9.74
N LYS A 148 -21.73 22.53 8.82
CA LYS A 148 -22.36 22.91 7.54
C LYS A 148 -23.72 23.53 7.73
N GLN A 149 -24.52 22.98 8.65
CA GLN A 149 -25.91 23.39 8.86
C GLN A 149 -26.03 24.69 9.67
N TYR A 150 -25.16 24.91 10.67
CA TYR A 150 -25.32 25.99 11.66
C TYR A 150 -24.14 26.97 11.75
N ALA A 151 -23.04 26.71 11.03
CA ALA A 151 -21.85 27.54 11.09
C ALA A 151 -21.23 27.81 9.70
N GLY A 152 -22.03 27.73 8.63
CA GLY A 152 -21.57 27.99 7.26
C GLY A 152 -20.39 27.11 6.81
N GLY A 153 -20.26 25.89 7.37
CA GLY A 153 -19.19 24.93 7.06
C GLY A 153 -17.86 25.20 7.77
N LYS A 154 -17.76 26.24 8.60
CA LYS A 154 -16.57 26.57 9.38
C LYS A 154 -16.54 25.79 10.70
N PHE A 155 -15.34 25.58 11.21
CA PHE A 155 -15.17 24.95 12.54
C PHE A 155 -15.90 25.77 13.60
N ASP A 156 -16.68 25.06 14.42
CA ASP A 156 -17.39 25.66 15.56
C ASP A 156 -17.28 24.72 16.77
N ALA A 157 -16.78 25.26 17.88
CA ALA A 157 -16.53 24.49 19.10
C ALA A 157 -17.80 23.91 19.73
N ARG A 158 -18.98 24.48 19.45
CA ARG A 158 -20.28 23.92 19.87
C ARG A 158 -20.55 22.55 19.33
N PHE A 159 -19.92 22.19 18.20
CA PHE A 159 -20.07 20.91 17.52
C PHE A 159 -18.85 20.03 17.65
N LYS A 160 -18.04 20.22 18.68
CA LYS A 160 -16.81 19.47 18.95
C LYS A 160 -17.08 17.96 19.00
N LEU A 161 -16.15 17.20 18.45
CA LEU A 161 -16.11 15.75 18.56
C LEU A 161 -15.37 15.39 19.85
N VAL A 162 -16.00 14.54 20.67
CA VAL A 162 -15.40 13.99 21.90
C VAL A 162 -15.12 12.50 21.72
N LEU A 163 -13.97 12.05 22.23
CA LEU A 163 -13.58 10.65 22.20
C LEU A 163 -14.45 9.85 23.19
N LEU A 164 -15.06 8.77 22.73
CA LEU A 164 -15.82 7.83 23.57
C LEU A 164 -14.96 6.63 23.97
N LYS A 165 -14.12 6.14 23.04
CA LYS A 165 -13.28 4.95 23.22
C LYS A 165 -12.02 5.08 22.37
#